data_5ded19ca7be4c6466480e40f0b1d3697
#
_entry.id   5ded19ca7be4c6466480e40f0b1d3697
#
_cell.length_a   1.000
_cell.length_b   1.000
_cell.length_c   1.000
_cell.angle_alpha   90.00
_cell.angle_beta   90.00
_cell.angle_gamma   90.00
#
_symmetry.space_group_name_H-M   'P 1'
#
loop_
_entity.id
_entity.type
_entity.pdbx_description
1 polymer ?
#
loop_
_entity_poly.entity_id
_entity_poly.type
_entity_poly.pdbx_seq_one_letter_code
_entity_poly.pdbx_strand_id
1 'polypeptide(L)'
;MIASIHFDPPVIAHRGASALAPENTMSAFLRAVQLGIKWVEFDVMLAGCGTPIIFHDETLNRTTSGRGNVAEYSYAYLRTLDAGAWFSPLYAGERIPSLEEMAQFLVATGLRANVEIKPLPGQDEQTVVAAWNVMSAYFPEDSPQILYSSFSVPSLKCLRHLAPTSLMALLMHEWDPKWLQIAETLQCVSIDVNQDILDPERVREIKNSKRLLLSYTVNNPDRAEQLFSWGVDAVFSDNPDQIARFC
;
A
#
# COMPACT_ATOMS: atom_id res chain seq x y z
N MET A 1 11.94 -10.35 19.04
CA MET A 1 10.58 -9.76 19.22
C MET A 1 10.27 -9.05 17.93
N ILE A 2 9.18 -9.41 17.25
CA ILE A 2 8.72 -8.68 16.07
C ILE A 2 8.38 -7.28 16.56
N ALA A 3 8.94 -6.22 15.94
CA ALA A 3 8.58 -4.85 16.24
C ALA A 3 7.05 -4.75 16.15
N SER A 4 6.37 -4.29 17.21
CA SER A 4 4.92 -4.26 17.24
C SER A 4 4.42 -3.14 16.32
N ILE A 5 3.92 -3.51 15.14
CA ILE A 5 3.12 -2.59 14.32
C ILE A 5 1.85 -2.27 15.12
N HIS A 6 1.53 -0.99 15.21
CA HIS A 6 0.34 -0.52 15.90
C HIS A 6 -0.42 0.47 15.02
N PHE A 7 -1.73 0.29 14.93
CA PHE A 7 -2.64 1.14 14.17
C PHE A 7 -3.53 1.90 15.16
N ASP A 8 -3.34 3.22 15.20
CA ASP A 8 -4.15 4.12 16.03
C ASP A 8 -4.30 5.47 15.31
N PRO A 9 -5.50 5.77 14.76
CA PRO A 9 -6.68 4.89 14.65
C PRO A 9 -6.43 3.68 13.74
N PRO A 10 -7.24 2.61 13.81
CA PRO A 10 -7.04 1.37 13.06
C PRO A 10 -7.48 1.50 11.59
N VAL A 11 -7.01 2.56 10.93
CA VAL A 11 -7.28 2.85 9.53
C VAL A 11 -6.00 3.28 8.81
N ILE A 12 -5.86 2.79 7.58
CA ILE A 12 -4.79 3.10 6.65
C ILE A 12 -5.41 3.85 5.48
N ALA A 13 -4.88 5.02 5.13
CA ALA A 13 -5.36 5.79 3.99
C ALA A 13 -4.92 5.12 2.69
N HIS A 14 -5.85 4.48 1.98
CA HIS A 14 -5.63 3.72 0.75
C HIS A 14 -5.31 4.65 -0.42
N ARG A 15 -4.09 4.56 -0.95
CA ARG A 15 -3.51 5.48 -1.95
C ARG A 15 -3.55 6.94 -1.49
N GLY A 16 -3.34 7.15 -0.16
CA GLY A 16 -3.65 8.40 0.52
C GLY A 16 -5.14 8.52 0.87
N ALA A 17 -5.61 9.73 1.18
CA ALA A 17 -7.05 9.99 1.38
C ALA A 17 -7.75 10.13 0.01
N SER A 18 -7.85 9.04 -0.74
CA SER A 18 -8.14 8.99 -2.17
C SER A 18 -9.58 9.37 -2.54
N ALA A 19 -10.51 9.35 -1.61
CA ALA A 19 -11.84 9.93 -1.84
C ALA A 19 -11.88 11.47 -1.71
N LEU A 20 -10.83 12.10 -1.16
CA LEU A 20 -10.75 13.54 -0.91
C LEU A 20 -9.72 14.27 -1.78
N ALA A 21 -8.80 13.52 -2.39
CA ALA A 21 -7.77 14.01 -3.29
C ALA A 21 -7.39 12.90 -4.29
N PRO A 22 -6.79 13.21 -5.46
CA PRO A 22 -6.49 12.19 -6.46
C PRO A 22 -5.53 11.13 -5.91
N GLU A 23 -5.90 9.86 -6.06
CA GLU A 23 -5.15 8.69 -5.54
C GLU A 23 -3.68 8.72 -5.96
N ASN A 24 -2.80 8.21 -5.08
CA ASN A 24 -1.37 8.06 -5.35
C ASN A 24 -0.66 9.38 -5.75
N THR A 25 -1.17 10.53 -5.30
CA THR A 25 -0.53 11.84 -5.45
C THR A 25 -0.09 12.42 -4.10
N MET A 26 0.85 13.37 -4.15
CA MET A 26 1.31 14.04 -2.92
C MET A 26 0.17 14.77 -2.20
N SER A 27 -0.82 15.29 -2.93
CA SER A 27 -2.02 15.90 -2.35
C SER A 27 -2.86 14.91 -1.54
N ALA A 28 -3.02 13.65 -1.99
CA ALA A 28 -3.75 12.63 -1.25
C ALA A 28 -3.03 12.23 0.06
N PHE A 29 -1.71 12.14 0.04
CA PHE A 29 -0.91 11.85 1.23
C PHE A 29 -0.90 13.03 2.21
N LEU A 30 -0.76 14.25 1.71
CA LEU A 30 -0.88 15.45 2.53
C LEU A 30 -2.27 15.56 3.17
N ARG A 31 -3.31 15.15 2.45
CA ARG A 31 -4.66 15.12 2.99
C ARG A 31 -4.79 14.12 4.15
N ALA A 32 -4.17 12.95 4.05
CA ALA A 32 -4.12 11.99 5.16
C ALA A 32 -3.43 12.58 6.41
N VAL A 33 -2.31 13.30 6.23
CA VAL A 33 -1.63 14.03 7.33
C VAL A 33 -2.57 15.04 7.98
N GLN A 34 -3.27 15.86 7.19
CA GLN A 34 -4.21 16.88 7.69
C GLN A 34 -5.37 16.28 8.49
N LEU A 35 -5.78 15.07 8.16
CA LEU A 35 -6.82 14.31 8.87
C LEU A 35 -6.29 13.62 10.14
N GLY A 36 -4.99 13.70 10.41
CA GLY A 36 -4.37 13.06 11.58
C GLY A 36 -4.15 11.55 11.42
N ILE A 37 -4.35 11.00 10.21
CA ILE A 37 -4.10 9.60 9.90
C ILE A 37 -2.60 9.31 10.03
N LYS A 38 -2.25 8.16 10.60
CA LYS A 38 -0.86 7.79 10.90
C LYS A 38 -0.27 6.81 9.88
N TRP A 39 -1.12 6.09 9.16
CA TRP A 39 -0.74 5.12 8.17
C TRP A 39 -1.30 5.48 6.81
N VAL A 40 -0.47 5.40 5.80
CA VAL A 40 -0.87 5.49 4.40
C VAL A 40 -0.48 4.21 3.67
N GLU A 41 -1.17 3.93 2.61
CA GLU A 41 -0.81 2.88 1.66
C GLU A 41 -0.61 3.49 0.29
N PHE A 42 0.27 2.91 -0.50
CA PHE A 42 0.50 3.29 -1.90
C PHE A 42 1.12 2.16 -2.71
N ASP A 43 0.84 2.20 -4.02
CA ASP A 43 1.31 1.21 -4.99
C ASP A 43 2.65 1.62 -5.60
N VAL A 44 3.62 0.72 -5.64
CA VAL A 44 4.92 0.92 -6.28
C VAL A 44 5.04 0.09 -7.54
N MET A 45 5.19 0.78 -8.68
CA MET A 45 5.44 0.19 -10.00
C MET A 45 6.73 0.75 -10.60
N LEU A 46 7.21 0.15 -11.70
CA LEU A 46 8.32 0.68 -12.46
C LEU A 46 7.87 1.48 -13.70
N ALA A 47 8.42 2.67 -13.88
CA ALA A 47 8.44 3.33 -15.18
C ALA A 47 9.32 2.52 -16.15
N GLY A 48 9.17 2.73 -17.47
CA GLY A 48 9.93 2.01 -18.49
C GLY A 48 11.46 2.19 -18.45
N CYS A 49 11.95 3.17 -17.69
CA CYS A 49 13.38 3.35 -17.41
C CYS A 49 13.84 2.70 -16.10
N GLY A 50 12.99 1.92 -15.41
CA GLY A 50 13.31 1.26 -14.15
C GLY A 50 13.20 2.15 -12.90
N THR A 51 12.75 3.40 -13.02
CA THR A 51 12.51 4.27 -11.86
C THR A 51 11.24 3.82 -11.13
N PRO A 52 11.27 3.56 -9.81
CA PRO A 52 10.08 3.23 -9.03
C PRO A 52 9.22 4.48 -8.83
N ILE A 53 7.95 4.35 -9.16
CA ILE A 53 6.93 5.41 -9.11
C ILE A 53 5.75 4.98 -8.27
N ILE A 54 4.98 5.95 -7.79
CA ILE A 54 3.74 5.70 -7.05
C ILE A 54 2.57 5.74 -8.04
N PHE A 55 2.09 4.54 -8.43
CA PHE A 55 1.05 4.41 -9.43
C PHE A 55 0.37 3.04 -9.36
N HIS A 56 -0.94 2.96 -9.64
CA HIS A 56 -1.71 1.72 -9.47
C HIS A 56 -1.91 0.91 -10.75
N ASP A 57 -2.39 1.56 -11.83
CA ASP A 57 -2.83 0.87 -13.05
C ASP A 57 -1.66 0.53 -13.97
N GLU A 58 -1.78 -0.53 -14.76
CA GLU A 58 -0.81 -0.83 -15.82
C GLU A 58 -0.81 0.24 -16.92
N THR A 59 -1.93 1.01 -17.04
CA THR A 59 -2.09 2.05 -18.05
C THR A 59 -2.32 3.43 -17.43
N LEU A 60 -1.92 4.47 -18.15
CA LEU A 60 -2.05 5.88 -17.76
C LEU A 60 -3.49 6.42 -17.84
N ASN A 61 -4.40 5.65 -18.44
CA ASN A 61 -5.65 6.17 -19.01
C ASN A 61 -6.66 6.70 -17.98
N ARG A 62 -6.75 6.10 -16.79
CA ARG A 62 -7.78 6.40 -15.80
C ARG A 62 -7.46 7.65 -14.97
N THR A 63 -6.22 7.76 -14.52
CA THR A 63 -5.83 8.74 -13.49
C THR A 63 -4.84 9.78 -13.99
N THR A 64 -4.57 9.83 -15.30
CA THR A 64 -3.67 10.85 -15.87
C THR A 64 -4.18 11.43 -17.19
N SER A 65 -3.53 12.50 -17.64
CA SER A 65 -3.72 13.06 -18.99
C SER A 65 -3.07 12.23 -20.09
N GLY A 66 -2.25 11.21 -19.73
CA GLY A 66 -1.55 10.33 -20.66
C GLY A 66 -2.40 9.14 -21.13
N ARG A 67 -1.82 8.35 -22.04
CA ARG A 67 -2.42 7.11 -22.57
C ARG A 67 -1.34 6.05 -22.76
N GLY A 68 -1.75 4.77 -22.77
CA GLY A 68 -0.85 3.63 -23.01
C GLY A 68 -0.29 3.05 -21.73
N ASN A 69 0.64 2.08 -21.88
CA ASN A 69 1.20 1.36 -20.75
C ASN A 69 2.29 2.16 -20.04
N VAL A 70 2.28 2.13 -18.71
CA VAL A 70 3.29 2.80 -17.86
C VAL A 70 4.72 2.38 -18.22
N ALA A 71 4.92 1.07 -18.48
CA ALA A 71 6.23 0.53 -18.83
C ALA A 71 6.82 1.02 -20.17
N GLU A 72 6.02 1.67 -21.01
CA GLU A 72 6.49 2.21 -22.31
C GLU A 72 7.16 3.59 -22.16
N TYR A 73 7.03 4.24 -20.99
CA TYR A 73 7.46 5.62 -20.80
C TYR A 73 8.51 5.77 -19.72
N SER A 74 9.47 6.67 -19.97
CA SER A 74 10.42 7.07 -18.94
C SER A 74 9.75 7.89 -17.83
N TYR A 75 10.30 7.88 -16.62
CA TYR A 75 9.79 8.72 -15.54
C TYR A 75 9.85 10.22 -15.89
N ALA A 76 10.85 10.65 -16.64
CA ALA A 76 10.93 12.02 -17.11
C ALA A 76 9.70 12.45 -17.93
N TYR A 77 9.13 11.55 -18.73
CA TYR A 77 7.86 11.80 -19.41
C TYR A 77 6.67 11.68 -18.46
N LEU A 78 6.57 10.60 -17.68
CA LEU A 78 5.45 10.36 -16.76
C LEU A 78 5.24 11.53 -15.80
N ARG A 79 6.32 12.15 -15.32
CA ARG A 79 6.28 13.33 -14.45
C ARG A 79 5.72 14.58 -15.13
N THR A 80 5.61 14.64 -16.45
CA THR A 80 4.99 15.78 -17.17
C THR A 80 3.48 15.67 -17.24
N LEU A 81 2.90 14.47 -17.02
CA LEU A 81 1.47 14.24 -17.10
C LEU A 81 0.74 14.86 -15.91
N ASP A 82 -0.48 15.30 -16.17
CA ASP A 82 -1.40 15.70 -15.12
C ASP A 82 -2.06 14.45 -14.51
N ALA A 83 -1.89 14.27 -13.21
CA ALA A 83 -2.45 13.16 -12.44
C ALA A 83 -3.58 13.58 -11.48
N GLY A 84 -4.07 14.81 -11.58
CA GLY A 84 -5.07 15.36 -10.66
C GLY A 84 -6.35 15.87 -11.30
N ALA A 85 -6.29 16.42 -12.50
CA ALA A 85 -7.43 17.04 -13.16
C ALA A 85 -8.60 16.08 -13.42
N TRP A 86 -8.35 14.78 -13.55
CA TRP A 86 -9.36 13.74 -13.68
C TRP A 86 -10.27 13.64 -12.44
N PHE A 87 -9.71 13.90 -11.27
CA PHE A 87 -10.42 13.88 -9.99
C PHE A 87 -11.23 15.20 -9.80
N SER A 88 -10.55 16.32 -9.96
CA SER A 88 -11.17 17.66 -9.91
C SER A 88 -10.24 18.69 -10.54
N PRO A 89 -10.78 19.74 -11.19
CA PRO A 89 -9.98 20.86 -11.71
C PRO A 89 -9.12 21.57 -10.65
N LEU A 90 -9.48 21.45 -9.36
CA LEU A 90 -8.70 22.01 -8.24
C LEU A 90 -7.35 21.32 -8.05
N TYR A 91 -7.20 20.09 -8.55
CA TYR A 91 -5.97 19.31 -8.50
C TYR A 91 -5.24 19.29 -9.84
N ALA A 92 -5.65 20.10 -10.81
CA ALA A 92 -4.93 20.20 -12.07
C ALA A 92 -3.47 20.58 -11.82
N GLY A 93 -2.55 19.84 -12.45
CA GLY A 93 -1.11 20.01 -12.25
C GLY A 93 -0.47 19.06 -11.26
N GLU A 94 -1.23 18.25 -10.50
CA GLU A 94 -0.66 17.14 -9.73
C GLU A 94 0.15 16.21 -10.64
N ARG A 95 1.20 15.60 -10.07
CA ARG A 95 2.14 14.76 -10.82
C ARG A 95 2.17 13.36 -10.26
N ILE A 96 2.62 12.40 -11.07
CA ILE A 96 2.97 11.06 -10.61
C ILE A 96 4.23 11.18 -9.75
N PRO A 97 4.19 10.83 -8.45
CA PRO A 97 5.38 10.91 -7.60
C PRO A 97 6.35 9.76 -7.89
N SER A 98 7.65 9.99 -7.69
CA SER A 98 8.61 8.90 -7.52
C SER A 98 8.54 8.33 -6.11
N LEU A 99 9.00 7.08 -5.94
CA LEU A 99 9.16 6.48 -4.61
C LEU A 99 10.15 7.28 -3.74
N GLU A 100 11.16 7.89 -4.35
CA GLU A 100 12.12 8.77 -3.67
C GLU A 100 11.43 9.98 -3.03
N GLU A 101 10.56 10.67 -3.79
CA GLU A 101 9.78 11.80 -3.28
C GLU A 101 8.83 11.35 -2.14
N MET A 102 8.25 10.14 -2.25
CA MET A 102 7.41 9.59 -1.20
C MET A 102 8.20 9.21 0.05
N ALA A 103 9.37 8.59 -0.08
CA ALA A 103 10.23 8.25 1.07
C ALA A 103 10.65 9.51 1.85
N GLN A 104 11.04 10.58 1.14
CA GLN A 104 11.34 11.88 1.75
C GLN A 104 10.13 12.47 2.49
N PHE A 105 8.95 12.35 1.90
CA PHE A 105 7.71 12.81 2.51
C PHE A 105 7.36 12.04 3.79
N LEU A 106 7.53 10.71 3.79
CA LEU A 106 7.32 9.87 4.98
C LEU A 106 8.26 10.30 6.13
N VAL A 107 9.54 10.52 5.83
CA VAL A 107 10.51 11.00 6.83
C VAL A 107 10.12 12.37 7.37
N ALA A 108 9.73 13.31 6.49
CA ALA A 108 9.38 14.68 6.88
C ALA A 108 8.10 14.77 7.74
N THR A 109 7.15 13.86 7.51
CA THR A 109 5.84 13.87 8.20
C THR A 109 5.74 12.91 9.37
N GLY A 110 6.63 11.91 9.46
CA GLY A 110 6.56 10.82 10.42
C GLY A 110 5.43 9.82 10.13
N LEU A 111 4.81 9.88 8.94
CA LEU A 111 3.84 8.88 8.51
C LEU A 111 4.48 7.50 8.43
N ARG A 112 3.67 6.49 8.69
CA ARG A 112 3.97 5.08 8.47
C ARG A 112 3.35 4.64 7.15
N ALA A 113 3.91 3.63 6.51
CA ALA A 113 3.45 3.20 5.20
C ALA A 113 3.28 1.69 5.08
N ASN A 114 2.20 1.28 4.45
CA ASN A 114 2.10 0.02 3.75
C ASN A 114 2.55 0.29 2.29
N VAL A 115 3.63 -0.34 1.88
CA VAL A 115 4.24 -0.17 0.56
C VAL A 115 3.89 -1.39 -0.28
N GLU A 116 2.85 -1.27 -1.13
CA GLU A 116 2.49 -2.36 -2.04
C GLU A 116 3.50 -2.46 -3.18
N ILE A 117 4.24 -3.56 -3.23
CA ILE A 117 5.08 -3.90 -4.39
C ILE A 117 4.17 -4.50 -5.46
N LYS A 118 3.99 -3.76 -6.54
CA LYS A 118 3.07 -4.08 -7.63
C LYS A 118 3.80 -4.23 -8.96
N PRO A 119 4.47 -5.37 -9.20
CA PRO A 119 5.21 -5.58 -10.43
C PRO A 119 4.27 -5.74 -11.61
N LEU A 120 4.67 -5.25 -12.77
CA LEU A 120 4.13 -5.71 -14.04
C LEU A 120 4.57 -7.16 -14.31
N PRO A 121 3.86 -7.91 -15.16
CA PRO A 121 4.22 -9.30 -15.46
C PRO A 121 5.70 -9.48 -15.82
N GLY A 122 6.39 -10.33 -15.05
CA GLY A 122 7.82 -10.63 -15.24
C GLY A 122 8.80 -9.58 -14.68
N GLN A 123 8.31 -8.58 -13.95
CA GLN A 123 9.15 -7.52 -13.36
C GLN A 123 9.29 -7.64 -11.83
N ASP A 124 8.98 -8.80 -11.25
CA ASP A 124 8.98 -9.00 -9.80
C ASP A 124 10.29 -8.58 -9.14
N GLU A 125 11.39 -9.18 -9.56
CA GLU A 125 12.72 -8.91 -8.99
C GLU A 125 13.15 -7.46 -9.20
N GLN A 126 12.96 -6.94 -10.42
CA GLN A 126 13.36 -5.56 -10.75
C GLN A 126 12.58 -4.53 -9.91
N THR A 127 11.28 -4.75 -9.73
CA THR A 127 10.44 -3.86 -8.91
C THR A 127 10.84 -3.90 -7.44
N VAL A 128 11.06 -5.09 -6.90
CA VAL A 128 11.52 -5.27 -5.51
C VAL A 128 12.86 -4.59 -5.29
N VAL A 129 13.86 -4.87 -6.15
CA VAL A 129 15.21 -4.30 -6.01
C VAL A 129 15.18 -2.78 -6.10
N ALA A 130 14.44 -2.23 -7.07
CA ALA A 130 14.32 -0.78 -7.22
C ALA A 130 13.63 -0.13 -6.00
N ALA A 131 12.53 -0.71 -5.53
CA ALA A 131 11.81 -0.21 -4.36
C ALA A 131 12.68 -0.30 -3.09
N TRP A 132 13.35 -1.43 -2.86
CA TRP A 132 14.23 -1.63 -1.72
C TRP A 132 15.41 -0.67 -1.72
N ASN A 133 16.07 -0.46 -2.86
CA ASN A 133 17.21 0.47 -2.95
C ASN A 133 16.83 1.90 -2.57
N VAL A 134 15.62 2.33 -2.89
CA VAL A 134 15.12 3.64 -2.44
C VAL A 134 14.79 3.60 -0.96
N MET A 135 13.92 2.69 -0.52
CA MET A 135 13.40 2.70 0.84
C MET A 135 14.47 2.46 1.91
N SER A 136 15.45 1.59 1.65
CA SER A 136 16.56 1.29 2.58
C SER A 136 17.52 2.46 2.81
N ALA A 137 17.52 3.47 1.94
CA ALA A 137 18.28 4.70 2.15
C ALA A 137 17.65 5.61 3.23
N TYR A 138 16.37 5.42 3.53
CA TYR A 138 15.59 6.26 4.45
C TYR A 138 15.15 5.54 5.73
N PHE A 139 14.96 4.22 5.65
CA PHE A 139 14.40 3.42 6.75
C PHE A 139 15.26 2.19 7.02
N PRO A 140 15.52 1.86 8.31
CA PRO A 140 16.11 0.57 8.68
C PRO A 140 15.27 -0.60 8.14
N GLU A 141 15.93 -1.73 7.87
CA GLU A 141 15.29 -2.92 7.30
C GLU A 141 14.09 -3.42 8.14
N ASP A 142 14.23 -3.42 9.47
CA ASP A 142 13.21 -3.84 10.43
C ASP A 142 12.36 -2.69 10.97
N SER A 143 12.31 -1.57 10.23
CA SER A 143 11.57 -0.38 10.66
C SER A 143 10.10 -0.70 10.90
N PRO A 144 9.54 -0.42 12.09
CA PRO A 144 8.11 -0.60 12.37
C PRO A 144 7.23 0.44 11.65
N GLN A 145 7.85 1.37 10.93
CA GLN A 145 7.15 2.39 10.15
C GLN A 145 6.79 1.91 8.74
N ILE A 146 7.42 0.82 8.26
CA ILE A 146 7.24 0.33 6.89
C ILE A 146 6.78 -1.13 6.93
N LEU A 147 5.64 -1.39 6.31
CA LEU A 147 5.11 -2.71 6.01
C LEU A 147 5.11 -2.89 4.49
N TYR A 148 5.86 -3.82 3.98
CA TYR A 148 5.82 -4.15 2.55
C TYR A 148 4.75 -5.18 2.27
N SER A 149 3.92 -4.95 1.27
CA SER A 149 2.87 -5.88 0.87
C SER A 149 2.96 -6.23 -0.62
N SER A 150 2.43 -7.36 -1.00
CA SER A 150 2.27 -7.73 -2.41
C SER A 150 1.27 -8.88 -2.59
N PHE A 151 0.58 -8.88 -3.73
CA PHE A 151 -0.14 -10.05 -4.26
C PHE A 151 0.82 -11.07 -4.88
N SER A 152 2.01 -10.62 -5.29
CA SER A 152 3.02 -11.46 -5.92
C SER A 152 3.86 -12.20 -4.89
N VAL A 153 3.63 -13.51 -4.76
CA VAL A 153 4.49 -14.38 -3.96
C VAL A 153 5.96 -14.39 -4.45
N PRO A 154 6.26 -14.36 -5.77
CA PRO A 154 7.62 -14.13 -6.24
C PRO A 154 8.26 -12.84 -5.73
N SER A 155 7.55 -11.72 -5.74
CA SER A 155 8.05 -10.46 -5.18
C SER A 155 8.34 -10.56 -3.69
N LEU A 156 7.44 -11.15 -2.91
CA LEU A 156 7.68 -11.36 -1.47
C LEU A 156 8.87 -12.29 -1.20
N LYS A 157 9.08 -13.33 -2.01
CA LYS A 157 10.28 -14.20 -1.92
C LYS A 157 11.56 -13.42 -2.20
N CYS A 158 11.56 -12.61 -3.25
CA CYS A 158 12.68 -11.75 -3.60
C CYS A 158 13.00 -10.77 -2.47
N LEU A 159 11.97 -10.09 -1.93
CA LEU A 159 12.15 -9.16 -0.82
C LEU A 159 12.69 -9.86 0.43
N ARG A 160 12.17 -11.03 0.80
CA ARG A 160 12.66 -11.79 1.96
C ARG A 160 14.13 -12.20 1.82
N HIS A 161 14.56 -12.52 0.59
CA HIS A 161 15.96 -12.83 0.32
C HIS A 161 16.85 -11.58 0.42
N LEU A 162 16.39 -10.45 -0.09
CA LEU A 162 17.11 -9.18 -0.14
C LEU A 162 17.15 -8.49 1.24
N ALA A 163 16.05 -8.56 1.98
CA ALA A 163 15.83 -7.90 3.25
C ALA A 163 15.21 -8.88 4.28
N PRO A 164 16.06 -9.73 4.90
CA PRO A 164 15.61 -10.83 5.75
C PRO A 164 14.79 -10.44 6.99
N THR A 165 14.91 -9.22 7.47
CA THR A 165 14.21 -8.74 8.69
C THR A 165 13.03 -7.79 8.39
N SER A 166 12.80 -7.45 7.11
CA SER A 166 11.71 -6.54 6.73
C SER A 166 10.33 -7.08 7.14
N LEU A 167 9.46 -6.17 7.54
CA LEU A 167 8.07 -6.49 7.86
C LEU A 167 7.27 -6.63 6.57
N MET A 168 6.63 -7.80 6.38
CA MET A 168 5.93 -8.11 5.14
C MET A 168 4.51 -8.58 5.41
N ALA A 169 3.62 -8.26 4.46
CA ALA A 169 2.24 -8.71 4.39
C ALA A 169 1.98 -9.50 3.10
N LEU A 170 1.21 -10.56 3.20
CA LEU A 170 0.66 -11.28 2.06
C LEU A 170 -0.72 -10.68 1.72
N LEU A 171 -0.88 -10.15 0.51
CA LEU A 171 -2.17 -9.69 -0.01
C LEU A 171 -2.95 -10.85 -0.61
N MET A 172 -4.26 -10.92 -0.32
CA MET A 172 -5.17 -11.92 -0.87
C MET A 172 -6.46 -11.27 -1.38
N HIS A 173 -6.71 -11.37 -2.69
CA HIS A 173 -7.98 -10.96 -3.29
C HIS A 173 -9.02 -12.06 -3.25
N GLU A 174 -8.59 -13.30 -3.43
CA GLU A 174 -9.36 -14.52 -3.29
C GLU A 174 -8.76 -15.39 -2.18
N TRP A 175 -9.58 -16.28 -1.59
CA TRP A 175 -9.08 -17.17 -0.54
C TRP A 175 -8.16 -18.25 -1.12
N ASP A 176 -6.88 -18.18 -0.81
CA ASP A 176 -5.90 -19.21 -1.15
C ASP A 176 -5.74 -20.17 0.06
N PRO A 177 -6.10 -21.47 -0.03
CA PRO A 177 -5.93 -22.41 1.07
C PRO A 177 -4.47 -22.63 1.48
N LYS A 178 -3.51 -22.18 0.70
CA LYS A 178 -2.07 -22.25 1.00
C LYS A 178 -1.53 -21.01 1.70
N TRP A 179 -2.39 -20.02 1.99
CA TRP A 179 -1.97 -18.74 2.56
C TRP A 179 -1.09 -18.89 3.79
N LEU A 180 -1.44 -19.83 4.69
CA LEU A 180 -0.68 -20.04 5.92
C LEU A 180 0.74 -20.56 5.63
N GLN A 181 0.87 -21.55 4.75
CA GLN A 181 2.18 -22.09 4.35
C GLN A 181 3.04 -21.02 3.69
N ILE A 182 2.46 -20.18 2.84
CA ILE A 182 3.15 -19.05 2.19
C ILE A 182 3.62 -18.06 3.27
N ALA A 183 2.71 -17.65 4.15
CA ALA A 183 2.99 -16.68 5.19
C ALA A 183 4.03 -17.16 6.22
N GLU A 184 4.04 -18.45 6.55
CA GLU A 184 5.06 -19.07 7.40
C GLU A 184 6.42 -19.09 6.72
N THR A 185 6.48 -19.57 5.47
CA THR A 185 7.72 -19.65 4.69
C THR A 185 8.36 -18.27 4.51
N LEU A 186 7.53 -17.26 4.28
CA LEU A 186 7.97 -15.87 4.05
C LEU A 186 8.02 -15.04 5.33
N GLN A 187 7.66 -15.62 6.48
CA GLN A 187 7.60 -14.93 7.76
C GLN A 187 6.81 -13.61 7.68
N CYS A 188 5.67 -13.65 6.97
CA CYS A 188 4.79 -12.48 6.90
C CYS A 188 4.22 -12.18 8.29
N VAL A 189 4.24 -10.91 8.69
CA VAL A 189 3.70 -10.44 9.97
C VAL A 189 2.22 -10.10 9.86
N SER A 190 1.74 -9.83 8.64
CA SER A 190 0.35 -9.48 8.32
C SER A 190 -0.19 -10.31 7.16
N ILE A 191 -1.50 -10.50 7.16
CA ILE A 191 -2.29 -10.97 6.03
C ILE A 191 -3.30 -9.88 5.72
N ASP A 192 -3.26 -9.36 4.48
CA ASP A 192 -4.08 -8.24 4.05
C ASP A 192 -5.11 -8.78 3.05
N VAL A 193 -6.39 -8.74 3.39
CA VAL A 193 -7.44 -9.54 2.73
C VAL A 193 -8.55 -8.65 2.20
N ASN A 194 -9.05 -8.98 0.99
CA ASN A 194 -10.27 -8.39 0.46
C ASN A 194 -11.44 -8.61 1.44
N GLN A 195 -12.12 -7.51 1.82
CA GLN A 195 -13.24 -7.54 2.77
C GLN A 195 -14.39 -8.45 2.35
N ASP A 196 -14.59 -8.64 1.03
CA ASP A 196 -15.72 -9.38 0.50
C ASP A 196 -15.60 -10.90 0.73
N ILE A 197 -14.37 -11.36 0.96
CA ILE A 197 -14.12 -12.77 1.26
C ILE A 197 -13.96 -13.07 2.75
N LEU A 198 -14.04 -12.04 3.62
CA LEU A 198 -13.93 -12.22 5.07
C LEU A 198 -15.29 -12.54 5.71
N ASP A 199 -15.26 -13.59 6.52
CA ASP A 199 -16.28 -13.98 7.47
C ASP A 199 -15.64 -14.27 8.85
N PRO A 200 -16.43 -14.47 9.93
CA PRO A 200 -15.89 -14.70 11.26
C PRO A 200 -15.02 -15.95 11.39
N GLU A 201 -15.20 -16.97 10.53
CA GLU A 201 -14.41 -18.21 10.56
C GLU A 201 -13.00 -17.93 9.99
N ARG A 202 -12.91 -17.31 8.82
CA ARG A 202 -11.65 -16.92 8.18
C ARG A 202 -10.86 -15.92 9.02
N VAL A 203 -11.53 -14.94 9.62
CA VAL A 203 -10.89 -14.01 10.57
C VAL A 203 -10.27 -14.79 11.72
N ARG A 204 -11.01 -15.71 12.34
CA ARG A 204 -10.51 -16.55 13.44
C ARG A 204 -9.34 -17.43 12.99
N GLU A 205 -9.39 -17.99 11.79
CA GLU A 205 -8.29 -18.81 11.23
C GLU A 205 -7.01 -17.98 11.13
N ILE A 206 -7.07 -16.76 10.55
CA ILE A 206 -5.90 -15.89 10.44
C ILE A 206 -5.40 -15.46 11.82
N LYS A 207 -6.28 -15.02 12.72
CA LYS A 207 -5.90 -14.59 14.07
C LYS A 207 -5.27 -15.71 14.91
N ASN A 208 -5.69 -16.96 14.73
CA ASN A 208 -5.08 -18.13 15.38
C ASN A 208 -3.61 -18.33 14.94
N SER A 209 -3.24 -17.86 13.76
CA SER A 209 -1.84 -17.86 13.29
C SER A 209 -0.96 -16.81 13.95
N LYS A 210 -1.53 -15.97 14.83
CA LYS A 210 -0.87 -14.84 15.54
C LYS A 210 -0.31 -13.77 14.62
N ARG A 211 -0.87 -13.61 13.44
CA ARG A 211 -0.55 -12.53 12.50
C ARG A 211 -1.54 -11.39 12.63
N LEU A 212 -1.12 -10.22 12.20
CA LEU A 212 -2.03 -9.11 11.95
C LEU A 212 -2.94 -9.48 10.80
N LEU A 213 -4.19 -9.01 10.87
CA LEU A 213 -5.16 -9.11 9.80
C LEU A 213 -5.60 -7.70 9.42
N LEU A 214 -5.26 -7.28 8.21
CA LEU A 214 -5.73 -6.03 7.64
C LEU A 214 -6.76 -6.33 6.54
N SER A 215 -7.65 -5.39 6.25
CA SER A 215 -8.68 -5.62 5.24
C SER A 215 -8.89 -4.43 4.32
N TYR A 216 -9.04 -4.69 3.00
CA TYR A 216 -9.20 -3.68 1.95
C TYR A 216 -10.39 -4.00 1.03
N THR A 217 -10.99 -3.04 0.33
CA THR A 217 -11.01 -1.62 0.65
C THR A 217 -12.32 -1.34 1.35
N VAL A 218 -12.26 -0.81 2.56
CA VAL A 218 -13.41 -0.66 3.45
C VAL A 218 -13.77 0.82 3.56
N ASN A 219 -14.83 1.22 2.85
CA ASN A 219 -15.30 2.61 2.79
C ASN A 219 -16.60 2.84 3.58
N ASN A 220 -17.24 1.76 4.05
CA ASN A 220 -18.46 1.83 4.85
C ASN A 220 -18.12 1.67 6.33
N PRO A 221 -18.45 2.65 7.21
CA PRO A 221 -18.19 2.57 8.64
C PRO A 221 -18.83 1.37 9.34
N ASP A 222 -20.07 1.01 8.98
CA ASP A 222 -20.76 -0.14 9.58
C ASP A 222 -20.03 -1.46 9.25
N ARG A 223 -19.46 -1.55 8.03
CA ARG A 223 -18.64 -2.69 7.63
C ARG A 223 -17.30 -2.71 8.37
N ALA A 224 -16.70 -1.56 8.59
CA ALA A 224 -15.47 -1.46 9.38
C ALA A 224 -15.73 -1.91 10.83
N GLU A 225 -16.78 -1.42 11.47
CA GLU A 225 -17.19 -1.83 12.82
C GLU A 225 -17.42 -3.35 12.90
N GLN A 226 -18.13 -3.91 11.91
CA GLN A 226 -18.33 -5.35 11.82
C GLN A 226 -17.00 -6.13 11.75
N LEU A 227 -16.06 -5.70 10.87
CA LEU A 227 -14.76 -6.33 10.72
C LEU A 227 -13.92 -6.23 12.00
N PHE A 228 -13.92 -5.09 12.67
CA PHE A 228 -13.25 -4.91 13.97
C PHE A 228 -13.88 -5.81 15.05
N SER A 229 -15.20 -5.95 15.07
CA SER A 229 -15.88 -6.86 16.01
C SER A 229 -15.49 -8.33 15.81
N TRP A 230 -15.08 -8.71 14.61
CA TRP A 230 -14.57 -10.06 14.31
C TRP A 230 -13.09 -10.23 14.69
N GLY A 231 -12.33 -9.12 14.84
CA GLY A 231 -10.93 -9.14 15.23
C GLY A 231 -9.95 -8.69 14.15
N VAL A 232 -10.40 -8.00 13.09
CA VAL A 232 -9.52 -7.31 12.12
C VAL A 232 -8.77 -6.19 12.84
N ASP A 233 -7.47 -6.06 12.60
CA ASP A 233 -6.60 -5.13 13.31
C ASP A 233 -6.61 -3.71 12.74
N ALA A 234 -6.78 -3.57 11.40
CA ALA A 234 -6.98 -2.28 10.74
C ALA A 234 -7.58 -2.47 9.33
N VAL A 235 -8.10 -1.39 8.76
CA VAL A 235 -8.68 -1.41 7.42
C VAL A 235 -8.02 -0.35 6.52
N PHE A 236 -7.89 -0.68 5.23
CA PHE A 236 -7.54 0.29 4.19
C PHE A 236 -8.81 0.98 3.71
N SER A 237 -8.81 2.30 3.67
CA SER A 237 -10.00 3.07 3.27
C SER A 237 -9.63 4.27 2.40
N ASP A 238 -10.47 4.52 1.37
CA ASP A 238 -10.43 5.75 0.58
C ASP A 238 -10.97 6.94 1.37
N ASN A 239 -11.85 6.66 2.35
CA ASN A 239 -12.47 7.64 3.26
C ASN A 239 -11.96 7.49 4.71
N PRO A 240 -10.65 7.62 4.96
CA PRO A 240 -10.07 7.28 6.26
C PRO A 240 -10.61 8.17 7.40
N ASP A 241 -11.06 9.39 7.10
CA ASP A 241 -11.67 10.30 8.08
C ASP A 241 -13.04 9.81 8.56
N GLN A 242 -13.81 9.13 7.70
CA GLN A 242 -15.10 8.55 8.10
C GLN A 242 -14.89 7.37 9.02
N ILE A 243 -13.95 6.48 8.70
CA ILE A 243 -13.65 5.31 9.53
C ILE A 243 -13.05 5.73 10.89
N ALA A 244 -12.07 6.64 10.88
CA ALA A 244 -11.38 7.09 12.10
C ALA A 244 -12.31 7.74 13.16
N ARG A 245 -13.49 8.23 12.78
CA ARG A 245 -14.45 8.82 13.71
C ARG A 245 -15.23 7.78 14.54
N PHE A 246 -15.22 6.53 14.10
CA PHE A 246 -15.94 5.43 14.76
C PHE A 246 -15.01 4.53 15.59
N CYS A 247 -13.71 4.81 15.57
CA CYS A 247 -12.69 4.14 16.37
C CYS A 247 -12.24 5.02 17.53
#